data_873d405ba4be79f28c00d54cd2c713d3
#
_entry.id   873d405ba4be79f28c00d54cd2c713d3
#
_cell.length_a   1.000
_cell.length_b   1.000
_cell.length_c   1.000
_cell.angle_alpha   90.00
_cell.angle_beta   90.00
_cell.angle_gamma   90.00
#
_symmetry.space_group_name_H-M   'P 1'
#
loop_
_entity.id
_entity.type
_entity.pdbx_description
1 polymer ?
#
loop_
_entity_poly.entity_id
_entity_poly.type
_entity_poly.pdbx_seq_one_letter_code
_entity_poly.pdbx_strand_id
1 'polypeptide(L)'
;VTAGDIDHLLNLAAFTRYVKRAGGSLGLPQLGLGAPVLVRLTGPEGSAAPGARYTLRKPGAAEPLHEGYAGPEGRIADFPQVLGAGNPGAVEVRVFGADGQEIARETVRTGKTATVRLPEAAGWQPDFLDLVLVVDTTGSMGDEIAFLQKELIGITRAAARKAPGVSIRYGLVAYRDRGDEYVVKNYGFTANGGQMAGWLRGLSAGGGGDYPEAAAAALKAGVGLNWRAGKGERLILQV
;
A
#
# COMPACT_ATOMS: atom_id res chain seq x y z
N VAL A 1 13.30 -13.41 16.48
CA VAL A 1 12.66 -12.31 15.74
C VAL A 1 11.20 -12.62 15.61
N THR A 2 10.33 -11.78 16.12
CA THR A 2 8.88 -11.91 15.95
C THR A 2 8.48 -10.95 14.82
N ALA A 3 8.30 -11.49 13.62
CA ALA A 3 7.57 -10.78 12.58
C ALA A 3 6.10 -10.72 13.01
N GLY A 4 5.56 -9.51 13.16
CA GLY A 4 4.15 -9.27 13.45
C GLY A 4 3.48 -8.62 12.25
N ASP A 5 2.33 -9.13 11.85
CA ASP A 5 1.43 -8.42 10.94
C ASP A 5 0.57 -7.47 11.77
N ILE A 6 0.66 -6.17 11.50
CA ILE A 6 -0.10 -5.14 12.21
C ILE A 6 -1.05 -4.46 11.21
N ASP A 7 -2.32 -4.82 11.27
CA ASP A 7 -3.37 -4.09 10.57
C ASP A 7 -3.88 -2.94 11.46
N HIS A 8 -3.39 -1.74 11.20
CA HIS A 8 -3.82 -0.53 11.91
C HIS A 8 -5.32 -0.21 11.75
N LEU A 9 -5.97 -0.75 10.72
CA LEU A 9 -7.40 -0.55 10.50
C LEU A 9 -8.26 -1.39 11.45
N LEU A 10 -7.74 -2.52 11.93
CA LEU A 10 -8.43 -3.33 12.94
C LEU A 10 -8.57 -2.62 14.28
N ASN A 11 -7.63 -1.71 14.61
CA ASN A 11 -7.69 -0.91 15.83
C ASN A 11 -7.39 0.57 15.55
N LEU A 12 -8.08 1.13 14.57
CA LEU A 12 -7.87 2.50 14.13
C LEU A 12 -7.99 3.53 15.26
N ALA A 13 -8.87 3.30 16.24
CA ALA A 13 -9.03 4.20 17.39
C ALA A 13 -7.75 4.23 18.27
N ALA A 14 -7.13 3.08 18.50
CA ALA A 14 -5.87 3.02 19.25
C ALA A 14 -4.73 3.66 18.45
N PHE A 15 -4.64 3.37 17.16
CA PHE A 15 -3.65 3.96 16.27
C PHE A 15 -3.77 5.49 16.20
N THR A 16 -4.98 6.02 16.03
CA THR A 16 -5.23 7.47 16.00
C THR A 16 -4.81 8.14 17.33
N ARG A 17 -5.11 7.51 18.48
CA ARG A 17 -4.66 8.01 19.79
C ARG A 17 -3.14 7.99 19.91
N TYR A 18 -2.50 6.93 19.44
CA TYR A 18 -1.03 6.82 19.44
C TYR A 18 -0.40 7.94 18.61
N VAL A 19 -0.83 8.10 17.35
CA VAL A 19 -0.31 9.13 16.42
C VAL A 19 -0.48 10.53 17.01
N LYS A 20 -1.64 10.84 17.59
CA LYS A 20 -1.90 12.13 18.24
C LYS A 20 -0.95 12.39 19.41
N ARG A 21 -0.71 11.37 20.24
CA ARG A 21 0.18 11.48 21.40
C ARG A 21 1.64 11.60 20.95
N ALA A 22 2.09 10.71 20.07
CA ALA A 22 3.44 10.71 19.53
C ALA A 22 3.76 12.01 18.77
N GLY A 23 2.81 12.51 17.97
CA GLY A 23 2.94 13.78 17.28
C GLY A 23 3.20 14.94 18.22
N GLY A 24 2.49 15.00 19.36
CA GLY A 24 2.71 16.03 20.36
C GLY A 24 4.04 15.92 21.10
N SER A 25 4.45 14.70 21.46
CA SER A 25 5.68 14.48 22.26
C SER A 25 6.96 14.48 21.42
N LEU A 26 6.88 14.09 20.14
CA LEU A 26 8.03 13.97 19.24
C LEU A 26 8.10 15.09 18.19
N GLY A 27 7.19 16.06 18.21
CA GLY A 27 7.13 17.13 17.22
C GLY A 27 6.84 16.67 15.80
N LEU A 28 6.19 15.51 15.64
CA LEU A 28 5.86 14.96 14.32
C LEU A 28 4.68 15.70 13.69
N PRO A 29 4.59 15.74 12.36
CA PRO A 29 3.44 16.29 11.65
C PRO A 29 2.13 15.66 12.14
N GLN A 30 1.11 16.48 12.36
CA GLN A 30 -0.22 15.99 12.72
C GLN A 30 -0.88 15.36 11.48
N LEU A 31 -1.07 14.06 11.53
CA LEU A 31 -1.80 13.34 10.48
C LEU A 31 -3.31 13.46 10.70
N GLY A 32 -4.03 13.82 9.66
CA GLY A 32 -5.48 13.99 9.67
C GLY A 32 -6.24 12.66 9.64
N LEU A 33 -6.10 11.82 10.67
CA LEU A 33 -6.70 10.48 10.75
C LEU A 33 -8.08 10.46 11.43
N GLY A 34 -8.61 11.63 11.85
CA GLY A 34 -9.74 11.71 12.77
C GLY A 34 -11.11 11.34 12.19
N ALA A 35 -11.30 11.41 10.89
CA ALA A 35 -12.58 11.15 10.21
C ALA A 35 -12.35 10.34 8.91
N PRO A 36 -11.99 9.05 9.02
CA PRO A 36 -11.72 8.22 7.85
C PRO A 36 -12.98 7.91 7.07
N VAL A 37 -12.81 7.59 5.80
CA VAL A 37 -13.81 6.93 4.96
C VAL A 37 -13.61 5.43 5.10
N LEU A 38 -14.55 4.74 5.72
CA LEU A 38 -14.53 3.31 5.91
C LEU A 38 -15.72 2.69 5.18
N VAL A 39 -15.45 1.99 4.09
CA VAL A 39 -16.51 1.36 3.28
C VAL A 39 -16.17 -0.11 3.06
N ARG A 40 -17.21 -0.94 3.09
CA ARG A 40 -17.19 -2.32 2.64
C ARG A 40 -18.01 -2.45 1.38
N LEU A 41 -17.40 -2.86 0.28
CA LEU A 41 -18.08 -3.19 -0.96
C LEU A 41 -18.49 -4.66 -0.94
N THR A 42 -19.75 -4.91 -1.26
CA THR A 42 -20.28 -6.28 -1.36
C THR A 42 -20.97 -6.49 -2.69
N GLY A 43 -20.80 -7.66 -3.29
CA GLY A 43 -21.53 -8.07 -4.47
C GLY A 43 -23.01 -8.39 -4.18
N PRO A 44 -23.76 -8.84 -5.20
CA PRO A 44 -25.22 -9.08 -5.12
C PRO A 44 -25.62 -10.04 -4.01
N GLU A 45 -24.83 -11.07 -3.77
CA GLU A 45 -25.09 -12.10 -2.76
C GLU A 45 -24.44 -11.80 -1.39
N GLY A 46 -23.92 -10.56 -1.22
CA GLY A 46 -23.23 -10.17 0.00
C GLY A 46 -21.77 -10.63 0.09
N SER A 47 -21.26 -11.30 -0.95
CA SER A 47 -19.83 -11.63 -1.06
C SER A 47 -18.98 -10.36 -1.11
N ALA A 48 -17.76 -10.42 -0.59
CA ALA A 48 -16.82 -9.30 -0.70
C ALA A 48 -16.51 -8.98 -2.17
N ALA A 49 -16.27 -7.70 -2.47
CA ALA A 49 -15.88 -7.22 -3.79
C ALA A 49 -14.45 -6.63 -3.77
N PRO A 50 -13.40 -7.47 -3.56
CA PRO A 50 -12.01 -7.01 -3.59
C PRO A 50 -11.62 -6.53 -4.97
N GLY A 51 -10.72 -5.55 -5.04
CA GLY A 51 -10.22 -5.02 -6.30
C GLY A 51 -11.22 -4.17 -7.09
N ALA A 52 -12.42 -3.91 -6.59
CA ALA A 52 -13.35 -3.01 -7.24
C ALA A 52 -12.76 -1.60 -7.33
N ARG A 53 -12.69 -1.04 -8.53
CA ARG A 53 -12.21 0.33 -8.74
C ARG A 53 -13.22 1.32 -8.16
N TYR A 54 -12.72 2.31 -7.43
CA TYR A 54 -13.56 3.37 -6.88
C TYR A 54 -12.93 4.75 -7.01
N THR A 55 -13.76 5.78 -6.90
CA THR A 55 -13.32 7.16 -6.67
C THR A 55 -14.01 7.73 -5.45
N LEU A 56 -13.28 8.58 -4.72
CA LEU A 56 -13.83 9.42 -3.66
C LEU A 56 -13.94 10.86 -4.16
N ARG A 57 -15.05 11.52 -3.87
CA ARG A 57 -15.28 12.91 -4.25
C ARG A 57 -15.89 13.67 -3.07
N LYS A 58 -15.66 14.98 -3.02
CA LYS A 58 -16.56 15.85 -2.25
C LYS A 58 -17.95 15.83 -2.92
N PRO A 59 -19.03 15.82 -2.16
CA PRO A 59 -20.37 15.87 -2.76
C PRO A 59 -20.49 17.04 -3.73
N GLY A 60 -20.93 16.77 -4.95
CA GLY A 60 -21.06 17.76 -6.02
C GLY A 60 -19.78 18.18 -6.74
N ALA A 61 -18.60 17.68 -6.35
CA ALA A 61 -17.35 18.01 -7.04
C ALA A 61 -17.18 17.18 -8.33
N ALA A 62 -16.66 17.83 -9.39
CA ALA A 62 -16.33 17.16 -10.64
C ALA A 62 -15.09 16.26 -10.49
N GLU A 63 -14.06 16.75 -9.81
CA GLU A 63 -12.78 16.06 -9.67
C GLU A 63 -12.76 15.10 -8.48
N PRO A 64 -12.17 13.91 -8.61
CA PRO A 64 -11.99 13.00 -7.49
C PRO A 64 -10.93 13.53 -6.51
N LEU A 65 -11.15 13.27 -5.23
CA LEU A 65 -10.12 13.43 -4.19
C LEU A 65 -9.09 12.29 -4.27
N HIS A 66 -9.61 11.11 -4.59
CA HIS A 66 -8.81 9.88 -4.67
C HIS A 66 -9.44 8.91 -5.65
N GLU A 67 -8.59 8.12 -6.29
CA GLU A 67 -8.96 6.96 -7.10
C GLU A 67 -8.14 5.76 -6.62
N GLY A 68 -8.80 4.63 -6.42
CA GLY A 68 -8.14 3.44 -5.92
C GLY A 68 -8.94 2.16 -6.20
N TYR A 69 -8.48 1.10 -5.56
CA TYR A 69 -9.12 -0.22 -5.64
C TYR A 69 -9.41 -0.72 -4.23
N ALA A 70 -10.57 -1.32 -4.05
CA ALA A 70 -10.94 -1.90 -2.78
C ALA A 70 -9.96 -3.02 -2.41
N GLY A 71 -9.47 -2.99 -1.19
CA GLY A 71 -8.57 -3.98 -0.64
C GLY A 71 -9.24 -5.35 -0.43
N PRO A 72 -8.56 -6.29 0.24
CA PRO A 72 -9.11 -7.56 0.65
C PRO A 72 -10.47 -7.36 1.35
N GLU A 73 -11.38 -8.31 1.20
CA GLU A 73 -12.75 -8.24 1.73
C GLU A 73 -13.58 -7.04 1.23
N GLY A 74 -13.19 -6.40 0.10
CA GLY A 74 -13.88 -5.25 -0.45
C GLY A 74 -13.75 -3.98 0.40
N ARG A 75 -12.70 -3.86 1.21
CA ARG A 75 -12.51 -2.71 2.11
C ARG A 75 -11.93 -1.50 1.38
N ILE A 76 -12.49 -0.35 1.68
CA ILE A 76 -11.94 0.98 1.37
C ILE A 76 -11.66 1.66 2.71
N ALA A 77 -10.44 2.18 2.86
CA ALA A 77 -10.04 2.96 4.03
C ALA A 77 -9.19 4.14 3.58
N ASP A 78 -9.81 5.31 3.52
CA ASP A 78 -9.16 6.54 3.08
C ASP A 78 -9.31 7.65 4.14
N PHE A 79 -8.40 8.60 4.08
CA PHE A 79 -8.31 9.71 5.02
C PHE A 79 -8.42 11.04 4.27
N PRO A 80 -9.62 11.64 4.13
CA PRO A 80 -9.84 12.86 3.35
C PRO A 80 -8.94 14.03 3.75
N GLN A 81 -8.59 14.14 5.03
CA GLN A 81 -7.68 15.17 5.50
C GLN A 81 -6.26 14.99 4.95
N VAL A 82 -5.78 13.75 4.88
CA VAL A 82 -4.47 13.43 4.27
C VAL A 82 -4.48 13.73 2.77
N LEU A 83 -5.62 13.54 2.13
CA LEU A 83 -5.84 13.86 0.70
C LEU A 83 -6.10 15.35 0.43
N GLY A 84 -5.91 16.21 1.43
CA GLY A 84 -6.10 17.66 1.27
C GLY A 84 -7.55 18.14 1.25
N ALA A 85 -8.50 17.26 1.56
CA ALA A 85 -9.92 17.59 1.54
C ALA A 85 -10.45 18.25 2.82
N GLY A 86 -9.63 18.36 3.86
CA GLY A 86 -10.06 18.76 5.19
C GLY A 86 -10.98 17.71 5.82
N ASN A 87 -12.02 18.16 6.57
CA ASN A 87 -13.01 17.26 7.14
C ASN A 87 -14.38 17.49 6.49
N PRO A 88 -14.69 16.82 5.36
CA PRO A 88 -15.87 17.09 4.57
C PRO A 88 -17.18 16.62 5.22
N GLY A 89 -17.13 15.89 6.35
CA GLY A 89 -18.29 15.29 6.99
C GLY A 89 -18.92 14.11 6.22
N ALA A 90 -18.90 14.18 4.89
CA ALA A 90 -19.34 13.13 3.99
C ALA A 90 -18.55 13.18 2.68
N VAL A 91 -18.46 12.05 1.99
CA VAL A 91 -17.88 11.91 0.66
C VAL A 91 -18.79 11.08 -0.22
N GLU A 92 -18.73 11.31 -1.52
CA GLU A 92 -19.37 10.48 -2.52
C GLU A 92 -18.37 9.38 -2.95
N VAL A 93 -18.78 8.13 -2.81
CA VAL A 93 -18.06 6.94 -3.29
C VAL A 93 -18.73 6.51 -4.58
N ARG A 94 -17.97 6.43 -5.67
CA ARG A 94 -18.42 5.84 -6.93
C ARG A 94 -17.60 4.58 -7.19
N VAL A 95 -18.27 3.53 -7.59
CA VAL A 95 -17.67 2.23 -7.89
C VAL A 95 -17.87 1.91 -9.37
N PHE A 96 -16.87 1.34 -9.99
CA PHE A 96 -16.84 1.07 -11.42
C PHE A 96 -16.70 -0.44 -11.69
N GLY A 97 -17.41 -0.89 -12.70
CA GLY A 97 -17.30 -2.24 -13.25
C GLY A 97 -16.00 -2.46 -14.01
N ALA A 98 -15.79 -3.69 -14.47
CA ALA A 98 -14.61 -4.06 -15.26
C ALA A 98 -14.52 -3.31 -16.61
N ASP A 99 -15.66 -2.91 -17.16
CA ASP A 99 -15.79 -2.10 -18.37
C ASP A 99 -15.54 -0.60 -18.16
N GLY A 100 -15.31 -0.19 -16.89
CA GLY A 100 -15.10 1.20 -16.53
C GLY A 100 -16.38 2.01 -16.34
N GLN A 101 -17.56 1.41 -16.50
CA GLN A 101 -18.83 2.09 -16.24
C GLN A 101 -19.09 2.18 -14.73
N GLU A 102 -19.74 3.28 -14.32
CA GLU A 102 -20.17 3.44 -12.93
C GLU A 102 -21.32 2.48 -12.62
N ILE A 103 -21.13 1.58 -11.65
CA ILE A 103 -22.11 0.55 -11.24
C ILE A 103 -22.76 0.84 -9.89
N ALA A 104 -22.15 1.72 -9.09
CA ALA A 104 -22.73 2.14 -7.83
C ALA A 104 -22.23 3.54 -7.43
N ARG A 105 -23.10 4.28 -6.73
CA ARG A 105 -22.80 5.59 -6.17
C ARG A 105 -23.50 5.75 -4.82
N GLU A 106 -22.74 6.12 -3.79
CA GLU A 106 -23.25 6.33 -2.45
C GLU A 106 -22.55 7.51 -1.77
N THR A 107 -23.33 8.29 -1.00
CA THR A 107 -22.78 9.30 -0.11
C THR A 107 -22.60 8.71 1.28
N VAL A 108 -21.36 8.60 1.72
CA VAL A 108 -20.98 8.01 3.00
C VAL A 108 -20.47 9.07 3.98
N ARG A 109 -20.84 8.94 5.25
CA ARG A 109 -20.33 9.83 6.31
C ARG A 109 -18.93 9.42 6.73
N THR A 110 -18.04 10.39 6.84
CA THR A 110 -16.70 10.16 7.39
C THR A 110 -16.76 9.79 8.88
N GLY A 111 -15.81 8.96 9.33
CA GLY A 111 -15.78 8.46 10.71
C GLY A 111 -16.82 7.39 11.04
N LYS A 112 -17.57 6.93 10.05
CA LYS A 112 -18.54 5.81 10.18
C LYS A 112 -18.24 4.75 9.14
N THR A 113 -18.46 3.49 9.51
CA THR A 113 -18.40 2.39 8.54
C THR A 113 -19.70 2.34 7.75
N ALA A 114 -19.59 2.24 6.41
CA ALA A 114 -20.71 2.06 5.51
C ALA A 114 -20.55 0.76 4.70
N THR A 115 -21.64 0.17 4.25
CA THR A 115 -21.64 -0.93 3.29
C THR A 115 -22.29 -0.47 2.01
N VAL A 116 -21.62 -0.61 0.88
CA VAL A 116 -22.14 -0.34 -0.45
C VAL A 116 -22.35 -1.66 -1.16
N ARG A 117 -23.60 -1.97 -1.51
CA ARG A 117 -23.94 -3.19 -2.27
C ARG A 117 -23.87 -2.88 -3.76
N LEU A 118 -23.10 -3.69 -4.47
CA LEU A 118 -22.96 -3.60 -5.90
C LEU A 118 -24.04 -4.45 -6.59
N PRO A 119 -24.63 -3.96 -7.70
CA PRO A 119 -25.67 -4.70 -8.44
C PRO A 119 -25.12 -5.92 -9.19
N GLU A 120 -23.83 -5.90 -9.47
CA GLU A 120 -23.10 -6.96 -10.18
C GLU A 120 -21.73 -7.18 -9.58
N ALA A 121 -21.07 -8.28 -9.95
CA ALA A 121 -19.70 -8.55 -9.54
C ALA A 121 -18.78 -7.50 -10.17
N ALA A 122 -18.11 -6.70 -9.37
CA ALA A 122 -17.06 -5.82 -9.82
C ALA A 122 -15.78 -6.65 -10.09
N GLY A 123 -15.80 -7.35 -11.20
CA GLY A 123 -14.67 -8.20 -11.62
C GLY A 123 -13.50 -7.34 -12.07
N TRP A 124 -12.62 -6.99 -11.14
CA TRP A 124 -11.37 -6.36 -11.49
C TRP A 124 -10.24 -7.40 -11.43
N GLN A 125 -9.53 -7.54 -12.54
CA GLN A 125 -8.31 -8.31 -12.60
C GLN A 125 -7.20 -7.36 -13.08
N PRO A 126 -6.09 -7.21 -12.33
CA PRO A 126 -4.99 -6.37 -12.77
C PRO A 126 -4.27 -6.98 -13.97
N ASP A 127 -3.83 -6.13 -14.90
CA ASP A 127 -2.96 -6.55 -15.99
C ASP A 127 -1.52 -6.77 -15.50
N PHE A 128 -1.16 -6.10 -14.40
CA PHE A 128 0.18 -6.18 -13.83
C PHE A 128 0.23 -5.95 -12.31
N LEU A 129 1.32 -6.43 -11.72
CA LEU A 129 1.78 -6.10 -10.37
C LEU A 129 3.21 -5.53 -10.45
N ASP A 130 3.41 -4.33 -9.95
CA ASP A 130 4.72 -3.78 -9.65
C ASP A 130 4.97 -3.91 -8.14
N LEU A 131 5.89 -4.77 -7.75
CA LEU A 131 6.23 -5.05 -6.36
C LEU A 131 7.62 -4.49 -6.06
N VAL A 132 7.70 -3.50 -5.17
CA VAL A 132 8.96 -2.93 -4.69
C VAL A 132 9.23 -3.41 -3.27
N LEU A 133 10.42 -3.92 -3.04
CA LEU A 133 10.96 -4.14 -1.70
C LEU A 133 11.80 -2.94 -1.31
N VAL A 134 11.53 -2.38 -0.15
CA VAL A 134 12.36 -1.38 0.53
C VAL A 134 12.98 -2.08 1.72
N VAL A 135 14.26 -2.43 1.61
CA VAL A 135 14.94 -3.34 2.54
C VAL A 135 15.95 -2.56 3.38
N ASP A 136 15.78 -2.62 4.68
CA ASP A 136 16.82 -2.26 5.63
C ASP A 136 17.98 -3.24 5.52
N THR A 137 19.19 -2.72 5.42
CA THR A 137 20.41 -3.53 5.34
C THR A 137 21.41 -3.14 6.43
N THR A 138 20.94 -2.55 7.54
CA THR A 138 21.74 -2.33 8.74
C THR A 138 22.13 -3.65 9.42
N GLY A 139 23.05 -3.61 10.37
CA GLY A 139 23.68 -4.80 10.93
C GLY A 139 22.72 -5.81 11.56
N SER A 140 21.58 -5.36 12.09
CA SER A 140 20.57 -6.20 12.73
C SER A 140 19.74 -7.05 11.75
N MET A 141 19.74 -6.72 10.44
CA MET A 141 18.82 -7.27 9.44
C MET A 141 19.29 -8.57 8.75
N GLY A 142 20.29 -9.24 9.32
CA GLY A 142 20.89 -10.44 8.69
C GLY A 142 19.89 -11.57 8.43
N ASP A 143 19.02 -11.84 9.39
CA ASP A 143 18.05 -12.94 9.31
C ASP A 143 16.93 -12.64 8.32
N GLU A 144 16.45 -11.39 8.28
CA GLU A 144 15.44 -10.91 7.35
C GLU A 144 15.94 -10.95 5.91
N ILE A 145 17.17 -10.49 5.68
CA ILE A 145 17.80 -10.56 4.36
C ILE A 145 17.96 -12.03 3.91
N ALA A 146 18.41 -12.91 4.80
CA ALA A 146 18.53 -14.34 4.50
C ALA A 146 17.18 -14.96 4.16
N PHE A 147 16.10 -14.59 4.88
CA PHE A 147 14.74 -15.02 4.59
C PHE A 147 14.29 -14.56 3.20
N LEU A 148 14.47 -13.26 2.88
CA LEU A 148 14.11 -12.72 1.56
C LEU A 148 14.87 -13.41 0.43
N GLN A 149 16.16 -13.65 0.61
CA GLN A 149 17.00 -14.35 -0.36
C GLN A 149 16.50 -15.76 -0.68
N LYS A 150 15.97 -16.44 0.33
CA LYS A 150 15.48 -17.82 0.23
C LYS A 150 14.06 -17.91 -0.30
N GLU A 151 13.16 -17.10 0.23
CA GLU A 151 11.72 -17.34 0.10
C GLU A 151 11.01 -16.45 -0.93
N LEU A 152 11.48 -15.20 -1.17
CA LEU A 152 10.75 -14.23 -1.98
C LEU A 152 10.36 -14.75 -3.36
N ILE A 153 11.29 -15.39 -4.08
CA ILE A 153 11.02 -15.88 -5.44
C ILE A 153 10.00 -17.03 -5.41
N GLY A 154 10.02 -17.85 -4.37
CA GLY A 154 9.00 -18.89 -4.15
C GLY A 154 7.62 -18.30 -3.94
N ILE A 155 7.53 -17.30 -3.08
CA ILE A 155 6.28 -16.58 -2.75
C ILE A 155 5.70 -15.90 -3.99
N THR A 156 6.53 -15.16 -4.74
CA THR A 156 6.06 -14.45 -5.94
C THR A 156 5.64 -15.40 -7.06
N ARG A 157 6.32 -16.53 -7.23
CA ARG A 157 5.87 -17.59 -8.16
C ARG A 157 4.54 -18.22 -7.73
N ALA A 158 4.33 -18.40 -6.42
CA ALA A 158 3.06 -18.90 -5.90
C ALA A 158 1.92 -17.90 -6.16
N ALA A 159 2.17 -16.61 -5.97
CA ALA A 159 1.22 -15.54 -6.29
C ALA A 159 0.89 -15.50 -7.78
N ALA A 160 1.88 -15.58 -8.66
CA ALA A 160 1.68 -15.61 -10.11
C ALA A 160 0.83 -16.81 -10.58
N ARG A 161 0.96 -17.98 -9.94
CA ARG A 161 0.10 -19.14 -10.25
C ARG A 161 -1.37 -18.92 -9.85
N LYS A 162 -1.62 -18.11 -8.81
CA LYS A 162 -3.00 -17.76 -8.37
C LYS A 162 -3.65 -16.68 -9.21
N ALA A 163 -2.85 -15.89 -9.93
CA ALA A 163 -3.30 -14.79 -10.78
C ALA A 163 -2.71 -14.94 -12.19
N PRO A 164 -3.15 -15.96 -12.97
CA PRO A 164 -2.66 -16.18 -14.33
C PRO A 164 -2.99 -14.97 -15.21
N GLY A 165 -2.03 -14.56 -16.04
CA GLY A 165 -2.16 -13.39 -16.92
C GLY A 165 -1.68 -12.07 -16.31
N VAL A 166 -1.40 -12.01 -15.00
CA VAL A 166 -0.83 -10.81 -14.36
C VAL A 166 0.67 -10.75 -14.60
N SER A 167 1.13 -9.67 -15.24
CA SER A 167 2.56 -9.42 -15.47
C SER A 167 3.20 -8.84 -14.22
N ILE A 168 4.22 -9.50 -13.66
CA ILE A 168 4.90 -9.05 -12.43
C ILE A 168 6.23 -8.40 -12.76
N ARG A 169 6.51 -7.23 -12.17
CA ARG A 169 7.85 -6.63 -12.08
C ARG A 169 8.27 -6.48 -10.62
N TYR A 170 9.55 -6.63 -10.39
CA TYR A 170 10.17 -6.50 -9.08
C TYR A 170 11.04 -5.26 -9.05
N GLY A 171 10.91 -4.45 -8.01
CA GLY A 171 11.80 -3.34 -7.71
C GLY A 171 12.52 -3.59 -6.40
N LEU A 172 13.72 -3.03 -6.25
CA LEU A 172 14.49 -3.12 -5.02
C LEU A 172 15.11 -1.77 -4.68
N VAL A 173 14.92 -1.36 -3.45
CA VAL A 173 15.60 -0.24 -2.81
C VAL A 173 16.19 -0.76 -1.50
N ALA A 174 17.49 -0.66 -1.32
CA ALA A 174 18.16 -0.99 -0.07
C ALA A 174 18.57 0.31 0.66
N TYR A 175 18.55 0.32 1.98
CA TYR A 175 18.99 1.47 2.75
C TYR A 175 19.78 1.09 3.99
N ARG A 176 20.56 2.05 4.48
CA ARG A 176 21.33 2.04 5.73
C ARG A 176 21.25 3.41 6.39
N ASP A 177 22.12 3.65 7.37
CA ASP A 177 22.22 4.93 8.04
C ASP A 177 23.06 5.96 7.29
N ARG A 178 22.92 7.21 7.70
CA ARG A 178 23.82 8.28 7.28
C ARG A 178 25.22 8.01 7.84
N GLY A 179 26.20 7.99 6.95
CA GLY A 179 27.59 7.71 7.31
C GLY A 179 28.05 6.30 6.96
N ASP A 180 27.13 5.40 6.62
CA ASP A 180 27.43 4.07 6.10
C ASP A 180 27.92 4.12 4.64
N GLU A 181 28.27 2.95 4.08
CA GLU A 181 28.72 2.79 2.69
C GLU A 181 27.72 3.44 1.69
N TYR A 182 26.41 3.40 2.01
CA TYR A 182 25.36 4.08 1.28
C TYR A 182 24.19 4.39 2.21
N VAL A 183 23.47 5.47 1.90
CA VAL A 183 22.19 5.79 2.58
C VAL A 183 21.04 5.10 1.88
N VAL A 184 20.97 5.20 0.54
CA VAL A 184 19.96 4.55 -0.30
C VAL A 184 20.62 4.02 -1.56
N LYS A 185 20.32 2.76 -1.88
CA LYS A 185 20.77 2.10 -3.11
C LYS A 185 19.56 1.65 -3.92
N ASN A 186 19.39 2.20 -5.10
CA ASN A 186 18.24 1.98 -5.96
C ASN A 186 18.63 1.06 -7.12
N TYR A 187 17.92 -0.05 -7.29
CA TYR A 187 18.14 -1.03 -8.36
C TYR A 187 17.15 -0.90 -9.53
N GLY A 188 16.07 -0.10 -9.35
CA GLY A 188 15.01 0.04 -10.34
C GLY A 188 14.09 -1.19 -10.42
N PHE A 189 13.42 -1.34 -11.58
CA PHE A 189 12.50 -2.46 -11.84
C PHE A 189 13.07 -3.49 -12.80
N THR A 190 12.72 -4.77 -12.58
CA THR A 190 12.98 -5.87 -13.51
C THR A 190 11.78 -6.82 -13.59
N ALA A 191 11.50 -7.38 -14.76
CA ALA A 191 10.56 -8.49 -14.92
C ALA A 191 11.26 -9.87 -14.72
N ASN A 192 12.58 -9.88 -14.62
CA ASN A 192 13.36 -11.09 -14.49
C ASN A 192 13.56 -11.45 -13.01
N GLY A 193 12.84 -12.47 -12.52
CA GLY A 193 12.97 -12.96 -11.15
C GLY A 193 14.38 -13.45 -10.79
N GLY A 194 15.15 -13.95 -11.77
CA GLY A 194 16.57 -14.34 -11.58
C GLY A 194 17.46 -13.12 -11.30
N GLN A 195 17.22 -12.01 -11.99
CA GLN A 195 17.90 -10.74 -11.73
C GLN A 195 17.54 -10.20 -10.35
N MET A 196 16.26 -10.21 -9.97
CA MET A 196 15.83 -9.82 -8.61
C MET A 196 16.50 -10.68 -7.53
N ALA A 197 16.54 -12.00 -7.74
CA ALA A 197 17.26 -12.90 -6.84
C ALA A 197 18.76 -12.60 -6.79
N GLY A 198 19.36 -12.18 -7.90
CA GLY A 198 20.75 -11.72 -7.96
C GLY A 198 20.98 -10.47 -7.12
N TRP A 199 20.10 -9.48 -7.22
CA TRP A 199 20.15 -8.27 -6.41
C TRP A 199 20.06 -8.57 -4.92
N LEU A 200 19.08 -9.42 -4.52
CA LEU A 200 18.92 -9.82 -3.12
C LEU A 200 20.15 -10.55 -2.58
N ARG A 201 20.73 -11.48 -3.34
CA ARG A 201 21.98 -12.18 -2.92
C ARG A 201 23.16 -11.23 -2.74
N GLY A 202 23.16 -10.10 -3.43
CA GLY A 202 24.16 -9.06 -3.27
C GLY A 202 23.94 -8.14 -2.06
N LEU A 203 22.83 -8.27 -1.34
CA LEU A 203 22.62 -7.55 -0.10
C LEU A 203 23.32 -8.27 1.06
N SER A 204 23.90 -7.49 1.95
CA SER A 204 24.49 -7.96 3.21
C SER A 204 24.14 -6.99 4.32
N ALA A 205 23.85 -7.52 5.50
CA ALA A 205 23.68 -6.70 6.69
C ALA A 205 25.04 -6.09 7.10
N GLY A 206 25.04 -4.82 7.43
CA GLY A 206 26.23 -4.12 7.89
C GLY A 206 25.98 -2.63 8.09
N GLY A 207 26.82 -1.97 8.86
CA GLY A 207 26.59 -0.59 9.26
C GLY A 207 25.48 -0.47 10.30
N GLY A 208 24.88 0.71 10.39
CA GLY A 208 23.97 1.09 11.46
C GLY A 208 24.75 1.54 12.68
N GLY A 209 24.34 2.58 13.34
CA GLY A 209 25.04 3.10 14.52
C GLY A 209 24.16 3.89 15.43
N ASP A 210 23.09 4.43 14.92
CA ASP A 210 22.14 5.23 15.67
C ASP A 210 20.70 5.05 15.14
N TYR A 211 19.79 5.61 15.86
CA TYR A 211 18.37 5.62 15.49
C TYR A 211 17.97 7.08 15.20
N PRO A 212 17.29 7.38 14.06
CA PRO A 212 16.61 6.50 13.11
C PRO A 212 17.40 6.27 11.80
N GLU A 213 17.27 5.06 11.25
CA GLU A 213 17.74 4.71 9.90
C GLU A 213 17.03 5.53 8.81
N ALA A 214 17.63 5.57 7.62
CA ALA A 214 17.14 6.41 6.52
C ALA A 214 15.88 5.88 5.81
N ALA A 215 14.95 5.24 6.54
CA ALA A 215 13.73 4.64 6.01
C ALA A 215 12.87 5.61 5.18
N ALA A 216 12.74 6.87 5.64
CA ALA A 216 11.98 7.89 4.92
C ALA A 216 12.59 8.23 3.56
N ALA A 217 13.92 8.27 3.47
CA ALA A 217 14.63 8.50 2.21
C ALA A 217 14.47 7.32 1.26
N ALA A 218 14.50 6.09 1.78
CA ALA A 218 14.30 4.86 1.02
C ALA A 218 12.87 4.74 0.49
N LEU A 219 11.86 5.02 1.31
CA LEU A 219 10.46 5.06 0.87
C LEU A 219 10.24 6.11 -0.22
N LYS A 220 10.82 7.30 -0.07
CA LYS A 220 10.78 8.34 -1.11
C LYS A 220 11.41 7.85 -2.42
N ALA A 221 12.53 7.14 -2.35
CA ALA A 221 13.16 6.55 -3.51
C ALA A 221 12.28 5.47 -4.15
N GLY A 222 11.66 4.60 -3.35
CA GLY A 222 10.71 3.58 -3.81
C GLY A 222 9.50 4.17 -4.52
N VAL A 223 8.89 5.22 -3.95
CA VAL A 223 7.77 5.96 -4.60
C VAL A 223 8.22 6.62 -5.90
N GLY A 224 9.46 7.10 -5.97
CA GLY A 224 10.03 7.76 -7.15
C GLY A 224 10.49 6.83 -8.27
N LEU A 225 10.31 5.50 -8.15
CA LEU A 225 10.64 4.57 -9.21
C LEU A 225 9.73 4.74 -10.44
N ASN A 226 10.17 4.19 -11.58
CA ASN A 226 9.40 4.22 -12.82
C ASN A 226 8.26 3.18 -12.82
N TRP A 227 7.20 3.47 -12.06
CA TRP A 227 6.00 2.66 -11.94
C TRP A 227 5.22 2.61 -13.25
N ARG A 228 4.65 1.43 -13.61
CA ARG A 228 3.76 1.34 -14.76
C ARG A 228 2.48 2.13 -14.52
N ALA A 229 2.02 2.84 -15.54
CA ALA A 229 0.67 3.40 -15.56
C ALA A 229 -0.36 2.35 -16.01
N GLY A 230 -1.65 2.64 -15.82
CA GLY A 230 -2.75 1.80 -16.28
C GLY A 230 -3.29 0.84 -15.23
N LYS A 231 -4.01 -0.18 -15.70
CA LYS A 231 -4.78 -1.13 -14.90
C LYS A 231 -3.87 -2.15 -14.20
N GLY A 232 -3.35 -1.82 -13.04
CA GLY A 232 -2.46 -2.71 -12.30
C GLY A 232 -2.24 -2.27 -10.87
N GLU A 233 -1.69 -3.19 -10.09
CA GLU A 233 -1.33 -2.98 -8.69
C GLU A 233 0.11 -2.50 -8.55
N ARG A 234 0.32 -1.63 -7.57
CA ARG A 234 1.62 -1.09 -7.19
C ARG A 234 1.75 -1.24 -5.68
N LEU A 235 2.72 -2.02 -5.27
CA LEU A 235 2.91 -2.39 -3.88
C LEU A 235 4.34 -2.11 -3.44
N ILE A 236 4.50 -1.44 -2.32
CA ILE A 236 5.77 -1.32 -1.61
C ILE A 236 5.67 -2.16 -0.34
N LEU A 237 6.60 -3.09 -0.17
CA LEU A 237 6.83 -3.82 1.06
C LEU A 237 8.12 -3.30 1.68
N GLN A 238 8.01 -2.73 2.87
CA GLN A 238 9.17 -2.36 3.69
C GLN A 238 9.51 -3.49 4.65
N VAL A 239 10.77 -3.85 4.67
CA VAL A 239 11.36 -4.90 5.51
C VAL A 239 12.53 -4.33 6.27
#